data_1bb77a810f88944540541b35d31219b6
#
_entry.id   1bb77a810f88944540541b35d31219b6
#
_cell.length_a   1.000
_cell.length_b   1.000
_cell.length_c   1.000
_cell.angle_alpha   90.00
_cell.angle_beta   90.00
_cell.angle_gamma   90.00
#
_symmetry.space_group_name_H-M   'P 1'
#
loop_
_entity.id
_entity.type
_entity.pdbx_description
1 polymer ?
#
loop_
_entity_poly.entity_id
_entity_poly.type
_entity_poly.pdbx_seq_one_letter_code
_entity_poly.pdbx_strand_id
1 'polypeptide(L)'
;MDPSKSFYQYALAADFLVTDEDAADFLQSQFTNELRPFDLGQATYGLWLSVKGKVIADSVVICEGAEQFRVISECCAGELLAAHMERHIIADDVEIEHGEPGYGLELPAQAVEALGLKCPKSGRFLRIEGGIL
;
A
#
# COMPACT_ATOMS: atom_id res chain seq x y z
N MET A 1 3.26 -28.03 -14.37
CA MET A 1 3.54 -27.19 -13.20
C MET A 1 2.38 -27.26 -12.24
N ASP A 2 2.67 -27.49 -10.96
CA ASP A 2 1.64 -27.48 -9.94
C ASP A 2 1.15 -26.07 -9.70
N PRO A 3 -0.16 -25.77 -9.93
CA PRO A 3 -0.68 -24.42 -9.75
C PRO A 3 -0.53 -23.87 -8.32
N SER A 4 -0.49 -24.75 -7.32
CA SER A 4 -0.30 -24.33 -5.92
C SER A 4 1.10 -23.81 -5.63
N LYS A 5 2.05 -24.02 -6.53
CA LYS A 5 3.43 -23.54 -6.42
C LYS A 5 3.71 -22.38 -7.34
N SER A 6 2.72 -21.92 -8.10
CA SER A 6 2.85 -20.78 -8.98
C SER A 6 2.89 -19.49 -8.20
N PHE A 7 3.63 -18.52 -8.69
CA PHE A 7 3.61 -17.17 -8.16
C PHE A 7 3.58 -16.16 -9.29
N TYR A 8 3.11 -14.98 -8.98
CA TYR A 8 3.09 -13.87 -9.91
C TYR A 8 3.99 -12.76 -9.38
N GLN A 9 4.96 -12.34 -10.21
CA GLN A 9 5.85 -11.24 -9.90
C GLN A 9 5.48 -10.04 -10.76
N TYR A 10 5.41 -8.87 -10.14
CA TYR A 10 5.09 -7.65 -10.86
C TYR A 10 5.96 -6.50 -10.36
N ALA A 11 6.22 -5.53 -11.25
CA ALA A 11 6.93 -4.33 -10.89
C ALA A 11 5.97 -3.34 -10.25
N LEU A 12 6.40 -2.67 -9.18
CA LEU A 12 5.64 -1.59 -8.57
C LEU A 12 5.92 -0.30 -9.33
N ALA A 13 4.87 0.44 -9.68
CA ALA A 13 5.00 1.77 -10.28
C ALA A 13 5.17 2.86 -9.22
N ALA A 14 4.69 2.63 -8.01
CA ALA A 14 4.79 3.57 -6.89
C ALA A 14 5.00 2.83 -5.58
N ASP A 15 5.81 3.41 -4.72
CA ASP A 15 6.04 2.96 -3.34
C ASP A 15 6.35 4.20 -2.49
N PHE A 16 5.45 4.53 -1.57
CA PHE A 16 5.60 5.66 -0.66
C PHE A 16 5.47 5.22 0.78
N LEU A 17 6.22 5.90 1.63
CA LEU A 17 6.01 5.82 3.07
C LEU A 17 5.34 7.12 3.51
N VAL A 18 4.18 7.00 4.14
CA VAL A 18 3.43 8.14 4.69
C VAL A 18 3.48 8.04 6.20
N THR A 19 4.05 9.05 6.84
CA THR A 19 4.35 9.04 8.27
C THR A 19 3.87 10.30 8.96
N ASP A 20 4.03 10.31 10.28
CA ASP A 20 3.71 11.38 11.21
C ASP A 20 2.30 11.24 11.81
N GLU A 21 2.00 12.10 12.79
CA GLU A 21 0.85 11.90 13.67
C GLU A 21 -0.50 11.98 12.97
N ASP A 22 -0.60 12.73 11.87
CA ASP A 22 -1.85 12.86 11.13
C ASP A 22 -1.95 11.92 9.92
N ALA A 23 -0.99 11.01 9.75
CA ALA A 23 -0.94 10.13 8.58
C ALA A 23 -2.21 9.28 8.42
N ALA A 24 -2.68 8.65 9.49
CA ALA A 24 -3.86 7.80 9.46
C ALA A 24 -5.11 8.57 9.04
N ASP A 25 -5.36 9.70 9.69
CA ASP A 25 -6.53 10.53 9.39
C ASP A 25 -6.47 11.13 8.00
N PHE A 26 -5.29 11.57 7.58
CA PHE A 26 -5.08 12.11 6.25
C PHE A 26 -5.40 11.07 5.17
N LEU A 27 -4.82 9.87 5.29
CA LEU A 27 -5.07 8.81 4.33
C LEU A 27 -6.54 8.41 4.29
N GLN A 28 -7.17 8.25 5.45
CA GLN A 28 -8.59 7.91 5.52
C GLN A 28 -9.46 8.97 4.86
N SER A 29 -9.09 10.24 4.97
CA SER A 29 -9.85 11.34 4.36
C SER A 29 -9.76 11.39 2.85
N GLN A 30 -8.69 10.82 2.26
CA GLN A 30 -8.42 10.89 0.83
C GLN A 30 -8.69 9.59 0.09
N PHE A 31 -8.71 8.47 0.79
CA PHE A 31 -8.83 7.15 0.21
C PHE A 31 -10.29 6.69 0.17
N THR A 32 -10.68 5.98 -0.89
CA THR A 32 -12.09 5.59 -1.09
C THR A 32 -12.56 4.43 -0.23
N ASN A 33 -11.63 3.71 0.39
CA ASN A 33 -11.98 2.53 1.19
C ASN A 33 -11.68 2.75 2.67
N GLU A 34 -12.31 1.94 3.51
CA GLU A 34 -12.15 2.04 4.97
C GLU A 34 -10.81 1.47 5.41
N LEU A 35 -9.98 2.29 6.03
CA LEU A 35 -8.67 1.89 6.54
C LEU A 35 -8.71 1.48 8.02
N ARG A 36 -9.75 1.93 8.75
CA ARG A 36 -9.88 1.55 10.16
C ARG A 36 -10.21 0.08 10.31
N PRO A 37 -9.76 -0.60 11.34
CA PRO A 37 -9.20 -0.07 12.58
C PRO A 37 -7.68 0.20 12.56
N PHE A 38 -7.03 0.26 11.43
CA PHE A 38 -5.59 0.48 11.29
C PHE A 38 -4.74 -0.61 11.97
N ASP A 39 -5.15 -1.85 11.81
CA ASP A 39 -4.40 -2.98 12.37
C ASP A 39 -3.05 -3.13 11.67
N LEU A 40 -2.03 -3.44 12.46
CA LEU A 40 -0.71 -3.69 11.93
C LEU A 40 -0.74 -4.83 10.90
N GLY A 41 -0.20 -4.56 9.71
CA GLY A 41 -0.20 -5.52 8.59
C GLY A 41 -1.47 -5.50 7.77
N GLN A 42 -2.48 -4.71 8.13
CA GLN A 42 -3.69 -4.57 7.33
C GLN A 42 -3.37 -3.91 5.99
N ALA A 43 -3.80 -4.55 4.90
CA ALA A 43 -3.63 -4.05 3.55
C ALA A 43 -4.99 -3.84 2.90
N THR A 44 -5.23 -2.64 2.37
CA THR A 44 -6.53 -2.25 1.84
C THR A 44 -6.36 -1.64 0.46
N TYR A 45 -7.06 -2.20 -0.52
CA TYR A 45 -7.10 -1.67 -1.87
C TYR A 45 -8.17 -0.58 -1.98
N GLY A 46 -7.88 0.46 -2.73
CA GLY A 46 -8.84 1.52 -2.99
C GLY A 46 -8.35 2.51 -4.03
N LEU A 47 -9.06 3.60 -4.14
CA LEU A 47 -8.86 4.61 -5.16
C LEU A 47 -8.57 5.98 -4.55
N TRP A 48 -7.91 6.80 -5.34
CA TRP A 48 -7.69 8.21 -5.07
C TRP A 48 -8.46 9.00 -6.11
N LEU A 49 -9.27 9.97 -5.67
CA LEU A 49 -10.16 10.70 -6.54
C LEU A 49 -9.81 12.19 -6.59
N SER A 50 -10.05 12.81 -7.76
CA SER A 50 -9.99 14.27 -7.88
C SER A 50 -11.19 14.90 -7.16
N VAL A 51 -11.14 16.22 -7.01
CA VAL A 51 -12.26 17.00 -6.43
C VAL A 51 -13.58 16.75 -7.17
N LYS A 52 -13.50 16.44 -8.46
CA LYS A 52 -14.67 16.14 -9.29
C LYS A 52 -15.09 14.68 -9.27
N GLY A 53 -14.44 13.85 -8.46
CA GLY A 53 -14.76 12.42 -8.34
C GLY A 53 -14.17 11.54 -9.41
N LYS A 54 -13.21 12.02 -10.20
CA LYS A 54 -12.53 11.19 -11.20
C LYS A 54 -11.42 10.40 -10.54
N VAL A 55 -11.24 9.15 -10.97
CA VAL A 55 -10.15 8.30 -10.48
C VAL A 55 -8.81 8.85 -10.97
N ILE A 56 -7.93 9.17 -10.04
CA ILE A 56 -6.55 9.60 -10.31
C ILE A 56 -5.61 8.40 -10.31
N ALA A 57 -5.79 7.53 -9.32
CA ALA A 57 -4.92 6.38 -9.12
C ALA A 57 -5.63 5.32 -8.30
N ASP A 58 -5.14 4.10 -8.38
CA ASP A 58 -5.46 3.04 -7.43
C ASP A 58 -4.21 2.65 -6.67
N SER A 59 -4.38 2.09 -5.49
CA SER A 59 -3.27 1.62 -4.69
C SER A 59 -3.73 0.68 -3.59
N VAL A 60 -2.74 0.07 -2.93
CA VAL A 60 -2.94 -0.63 -1.68
C VAL A 60 -2.27 0.18 -0.58
N VAL A 61 -2.98 0.40 0.51
CA VAL A 61 -2.45 1.05 1.71
C VAL A 61 -2.21 -0.02 2.76
N ILE A 62 -0.99 -0.10 3.23
CA ILE A 62 -0.57 -1.10 4.23
C ILE A 62 -0.22 -0.37 5.52
N CYS A 63 -0.86 -0.77 6.62
CA CYS A 63 -0.54 -0.23 7.94
C CYS A 63 0.71 -0.91 8.48
N GLU A 64 1.80 -0.16 8.61
CA GLU A 64 3.07 -0.66 9.13
C GLU A 64 3.32 -0.24 10.59
N GLY A 65 2.48 0.64 11.12
CA GLY A 65 2.56 1.14 12.49
C GLY A 65 1.48 2.16 12.74
N ALA A 66 1.40 2.70 13.96
CA ALA A 66 0.38 3.68 14.33
C ALA A 66 0.47 4.98 13.52
N GLU A 67 1.67 5.36 13.12
CA GLU A 67 1.94 6.59 12.36
C GLU A 67 2.76 6.31 11.10
N GLN A 68 2.64 5.10 10.58
CA GLN A 68 3.43 4.67 9.43
C GLN A 68 2.61 3.79 8.49
N PHE A 69 2.46 4.26 7.27
CA PHE A 69 1.69 3.58 6.23
C PHE A 69 2.48 3.52 4.95
N ARG A 70 2.37 2.40 4.26
CA ARG A 70 2.97 2.25 2.93
C ARG A 70 1.87 2.27 1.88
N VAL A 71 2.09 3.07 0.85
CA VAL A 71 1.18 3.17 -0.30
C VAL A 71 1.91 2.62 -1.51
N ILE A 72 1.37 1.56 -2.11
CA ILE A 72 1.95 0.94 -3.30
C ILE A 72 0.95 0.89 -4.43
N SER A 73 1.44 1.01 -5.66
CA SER A 73 0.62 0.90 -6.87
C SER A 73 1.35 0.12 -7.95
N GLU A 74 0.63 -0.74 -8.64
CA GLU A 74 1.16 -1.49 -9.78
C GLU A 74 1.20 -0.65 -11.06
N CYS A 75 0.21 0.19 -11.26
CA CYS A 75 -0.06 0.81 -12.55
C CYS A 75 0.12 2.32 -12.58
N CYS A 76 -0.01 2.98 -11.44
CA CYS A 76 -0.05 4.43 -11.40
C CYS A 76 1.31 5.02 -11.04
N ALA A 77 1.76 5.96 -11.85
CA ALA A 77 3.04 6.61 -11.63
C ALA A 77 3.10 7.29 -10.25
N GLY A 78 4.19 7.04 -9.55
CA GLY A 78 4.39 7.57 -8.21
C GLY A 78 4.32 9.08 -8.16
N GLU A 79 4.84 9.75 -9.15
CA GLU A 79 4.85 11.21 -9.24
C GLU A 79 3.45 11.81 -9.23
N LEU A 80 2.52 11.18 -9.98
CA LEU A 80 1.14 11.66 -10.05
C LEU A 80 0.43 11.52 -8.71
N LEU A 81 0.59 10.37 -8.07
CA LEU A 81 -0.04 10.11 -6.78
C LEU A 81 0.58 10.96 -5.67
N ALA A 82 1.89 11.11 -5.66
CA ALA A 82 2.57 11.97 -4.69
C ALA A 82 2.13 13.41 -4.81
N ALA A 83 2.04 13.92 -6.04
CA ALA A 83 1.58 15.29 -6.29
C ALA A 83 0.15 15.50 -5.79
N HIS A 84 -0.71 14.51 -5.99
CA HIS A 84 -2.08 14.55 -5.48
C HIS A 84 -2.11 14.62 -3.96
N MET A 85 -1.36 13.75 -3.28
CA MET A 85 -1.29 13.74 -1.82
C MET A 85 -0.73 15.04 -1.27
N GLU A 86 0.39 15.50 -1.80
CA GLU A 86 1.05 16.73 -1.35
C GLU A 86 0.15 17.96 -1.50
N ARG A 87 -0.65 18.02 -2.56
CA ARG A 87 -1.60 19.11 -2.79
C ARG A 87 -2.68 19.18 -1.71
N HIS A 88 -3.03 18.05 -1.09
CA HIS A 88 -4.08 17.96 -0.08
C HIS A 88 -3.55 18.03 1.36
N ILE A 89 -2.23 18.05 1.54
CA ILE A 89 -1.62 18.28 2.85
C ILE A 89 -1.54 19.78 3.06
N ILE A 90 -2.44 20.33 3.89
CA ILE A 90 -2.52 21.79 4.12
C ILE A 90 -1.97 22.14 5.50
N ALA A 91 -2.57 21.60 6.55
CA ALA A 91 -2.18 21.88 7.94
C ALA A 91 -1.91 20.59 8.71
N ASP A 92 -1.86 19.47 8.02
CA ASP A 92 -1.67 18.16 8.63
C ASP A 92 -0.19 17.88 8.86
N ASP A 93 0.12 17.24 9.97
CA ASP A 93 1.46 16.74 10.23
C ASP A 93 1.62 15.39 9.54
N VAL A 94 1.98 15.44 8.27
CA VAL A 94 2.16 14.28 7.39
C VAL A 94 3.41 14.46 6.55
N GLU A 95 4.24 13.43 6.53
CA GLU A 95 5.41 13.39 5.65
C GLU A 95 5.26 12.25 4.65
N ILE A 96 5.64 12.51 3.40
CA ILE A 96 5.65 11.52 2.34
C ILE A 96 7.08 11.28 1.91
N GLU A 97 7.52 10.04 2.06
CA GLU A 97 8.84 9.62 1.66
C GLU A 97 8.73 8.70 0.45
N HIS A 98 9.39 9.09 -0.64
CA HIS A 98 9.42 8.28 -1.85
C HIS A 98 10.40 7.13 -1.69
N GLY A 99 9.91 5.91 -1.87
CA GLY A 99 10.75 4.73 -1.96
C GLY A 99 11.16 4.46 -3.42
N GLU A 100 12.18 3.65 -3.59
CA GLU A 100 12.47 3.10 -4.91
C GLU A 100 11.48 1.98 -5.17
N PRO A 101 10.69 2.05 -6.26
CA PRO A 101 9.76 0.99 -6.58
C PRO A 101 10.49 -0.32 -6.82
N GLY A 102 10.10 -1.34 -6.08
CA GLY A 102 10.64 -2.68 -6.22
C GLY A 102 9.66 -3.58 -6.94
N TYR A 103 9.63 -4.82 -6.50
CA TYR A 103 8.75 -5.85 -7.06
C TYR A 103 7.78 -6.35 -6.01
N GLY A 104 6.58 -6.68 -6.44
CA GLY A 104 5.62 -7.41 -5.64
C GLY A 104 5.57 -8.86 -6.07
N LEU A 105 5.26 -9.73 -5.13
CA LEU A 105 5.02 -11.13 -5.40
C LEU A 105 3.64 -11.51 -4.89
N GLU A 106 2.86 -12.12 -5.75
CA GLU A 106 1.57 -12.69 -5.37
C GLU A 106 1.74 -14.20 -5.27
N LEU A 107 1.50 -14.73 -4.08
CA LEU A 107 1.70 -16.14 -3.77
C LEU A 107 0.38 -16.78 -3.35
N PRO A 108 0.15 -18.06 -3.73
CA PRO A 108 -0.96 -18.81 -3.15
C PRO A 108 -0.78 -18.95 -1.63
N ALA A 109 -1.89 -19.02 -0.90
CA ALA A 109 -1.86 -19.18 0.56
C ALA A 109 -1.02 -20.38 1.00
N GLN A 110 -1.08 -21.48 0.26
CA GLN A 110 -0.30 -22.68 0.53
C GLN A 110 1.21 -22.43 0.46
N ALA A 111 1.66 -21.63 -0.50
CA ALA A 111 3.06 -21.28 -0.64
C ALA A 111 3.52 -20.36 0.52
N VAL A 112 2.68 -19.45 0.95
CA VAL A 112 2.96 -18.58 2.09
C VAL A 112 3.18 -19.41 3.36
N GLU A 113 2.30 -20.38 3.61
CA GLU A 113 2.44 -21.28 4.75
C GLU A 113 3.71 -22.17 4.66
N ALA A 114 3.98 -22.67 3.47
CA ALA A 114 5.17 -23.52 3.25
C ALA A 114 6.48 -22.77 3.50
N LEU A 115 6.48 -21.46 3.28
CA LEU A 115 7.64 -20.60 3.55
C LEU A 115 7.73 -20.15 5.01
N GLY A 116 6.77 -20.54 5.84
CA GLY A 116 6.74 -20.14 7.25
C GLY A 116 6.31 -18.70 7.47
N LEU A 117 5.70 -18.09 6.48
CA LEU A 117 5.20 -16.72 6.58
C LEU A 117 3.77 -16.71 7.11
N LYS A 118 3.45 -15.68 7.85
CA LYS A 118 2.11 -15.51 8.40
C LYS A 118 1.21 -14.77 7.39
N CYS A 119 0.10 -15.40 7.02
CA CYS A 119 -0.88 -14.74 6.16
C CYS A 119 -1.50 -13.54 6.87
N PRO A 120 -1.65 -12.39 6.17
CA PRO A 120 -2.33 -11.24 6.75
C PRO A 120 -3.81 -11.54 6.99
N LYS A 121 -4.40 -10.93 8.01
CA LYS A 121 -5.82 -11.11 8.36
C LYS A 121 -6.75 -10.54 7.30
N SER A 122 -6.30 -9.49 6.64
CA SER A 122 -7.06 -8.81 5.60
C SER A 122 -6.13 -8.38 4.49
N GLY A 123 -6.65 -8.28 3.29
CA GLY A 123 -5.86 -7.92 2.13
C GLY A 123 -4.99 -9.08 1.63
N ARG A 124 -4.25 -8.81 0.58
CA ARG A 124 -3.44 -9.79 -0.13
C ARG A 124 -1.96 -9.51 -0.03
N PHE A 125 -1.55 -8.54 0.78
CA PHE A 125 -0.19 -8.04 0.77
C PHE A 125 0.47 -8.23 2.12
N LEU A 126 1.68 -8.73 2.06
CA LEU A 126 2.57 -8.87 3.19
C LEU A 126 3.90 -8.25 2.79
N ARG A 127 4.36 -7.30 3.57
CA ARG A 127 5.70 -6.76 3.35
C ARG A 127 6.71 -7.63 4.07
N ILE A 128 7.75 -8.00 3.33
CA ILE A 128 8.85 -8.80 3.88
C ILE A 128 10.09 -7.92 3.83
N GLU A 129 10.64 -7.65 4.99
CA GLU A 129 11.90 -6.93 5.10
C GLU A 129 13.06 -7.80 4.66
N GLY A 130 14.06 -7.16 4.04
CA GLY A 130 15.15 -7.88 3.43
C GLY A 130 14.94 -8.23 1.98
N GLY A 131 13.74 -7.99 1.46
CA GLY A 131 13.48 -7.97 0.01
C GLY A 131 13.64 -9.29 -0.72
N ILE A 132 13.70 -10.39 -0.01
CA ILE A 132 13.88 -11.68 -0.68
C ILE A 132 12.78 -12.63 -0.29
N LEU A 133 11.95 -12.84 -1.22
CA LEU A 133 11.24 -14.07 -1.40
C LEU A 133 11.50 -14.55 -2.78
#